data_88f42f7ed8674b88f9cd07b41cba8f24
#
_entry.id   88f42f7ed8674b88f9cd07b41cba8f24
#
_cell.length_a   1.000
_cell.length_b   1.000
_cell.length_c   1.000
_cell.angle_alpha   90.00
_cell.angle_beta   90.00
_cell.angle_gamma   90.00
#
_symmetry.space_group_name_H-M   'P 1'
#
loop_
_entity.id
_entity.type
_entity.pdbx_description
1 polymer ?
#
loop_
_entity_poly.entity_id
_entity_poly.type
_entity_poly.pdbx_seq_one_letter_code
_entity_poly.pdbx_strand_id
1 'polypeptide(L)'
;MSGRLWSTVVAGTGVVALLLVVVLALQPSPAPAQNPPATPSGQAPAPSQTPSSAEPAKAQTPAAGAAPAAEPTPSGYMGVAVCQGCHEEQYQKFARTKMGRLFLHGPRNSGEKLACEKCHGPGQKHVEAGGGKGVGGMISFAKNDPTPVEQRNQMCLTCHTKGNRVFWKGSAHDARDVACTSCHVVMEDRSTRHALRNVTEIETCGNCHLQKRAATMRTSHMPLREGKMTCSSCHNPHGTVTPALLRDVSLNDTCYRCHAEKRGPFLWTHAPVPESCANCHDPHGSNNENMLRVAKPRLCQQCHDGTRHPTNPYGRDNSSQKFVLGRSCVNCHANIHGSNHPGGHAFTR
;
A
#
# COMPACT_ATOMS: atom_id res chain seq x y z
N MET A 1 38.75 -7.73 61.25
CA MET A 1 39.42 -6.44 61.33
C MET A 1 38.76 -5.58 60.26
N SER A 2 37.95 -4.71 60.74
CA SER A 2 37.97 -3.24 60.72
C SER A 2 38.01 -2.67 59.28
N GLY A 3 37.17 -1.80 58.85
CA GLY A 3 36.39 -0.79 59.54
C GLY A 3 35.56 0.00 58.53
N ARG A 4 34.52 0.50 59.06
CA ARG A 4 33.60 1.55 58.68
C ARG A 4 34.22 2.73 57.91
N LEU A 5 33.44 3.35 57.01
CA LEU A 5 33.17 4.80 57.14
C LEU A 5 31.93 5.20 56.31
N TRP A 6 31.04 5.75 57.04
CA TRP A 6 29.91 6.58 56.73
C TRP A 6 30.37 7.94 56.18
N SER A 7 29.62 8.53 55.26
CA SER A 7 29.37 9.98 55.27
C SER A 7 28.11 10.31 54.44
N THR A 8 27.11 10.63 55.11
CA THR A 8 25.99 11.57 54.91
C THR A 8 26.29 12.76 54.01
N VAL A 9 25.40 13.05 53.07
CA VAL A 9 25.00 14.43 52.75
C VAL A 9 23.46 14.49 52.61
N VAL A 10 22.92 15.34 53.47
CA VAL A 10 21.51 15.72 53.57
C VAL A 10 21.29 17.01 52.83
N ALA A 11 20.07 17.19 52.33
CA ALA A 11 19.33 18.44 52.10
C ALA A 11 19.58 19.25 50.85
N GLY A 12 18.54 19.35 50.08
CA GLY A 12 18.30 20.31 49.00
C GLY A 12 16.86 20.21 48.52
N THR A 13 15.90 20.17 49.46
CA THR A 13 14.47 20.30 49.17
C THR A 13 14.09 21.77 49.10
N GLY A 14 13.28 22.15 48.14
CA GLY A 14 12.40 23.29 48.25
C GLY A 14 12.63 24.37 47.18
N VAL A 15 11.49 24.76 46.58
CA VAL A 15 11.32 25.93 45.70
C VAL A 15 11.42 25.64 44.19
N VAL A 16 10.55 24.81 43.64
CA VAL A 16 10.01 24.97 42.26
C VAL A 16 8.60 24.37 42.16
N ALA A 17 7.70 24.74 43.03
CA ALA A 17 6.32 24.29 43.01
C ALA A 17 5.31 25.41 43.21
N LEU A 18 5.49 26.54 42.55
CA LEU A 18 4.49 27.65 42.67
C LEU A 18 4.41 28.60 41.46
N LEU A 19 4.60 28.16 40.23
CA LEU A 19 4.40 29.00 39.04
C LEU A 19 3.71 28.32 37.86
N LEU A 20 2.84 27.33 38.09
CA LEU A 20 2.12 26.60 37.00
C LEU A 20 0.60 26.57 37.18
N VAL A 21 -0.01 27.50 37.86
CA VAL A 21 -1.48 27.52 38.08
C VAL A 21 -2.19 28.79 37.56
N VAL A 22 -1.59 29.66 36.80
CA VAL A 22 -2.28 30.91 36.35
C VAL A 22 -2.36 31.09 34.84
N VAL A 23 -2.20 30.10 33.99
CA VAL A 23 -2.36 30.27 32.53
C VAL A 23 -3.47 29.39 31.91
N LEU A 24 -4.44 28.93 32.72
CA LEU A 24 -5.55 28.11 32.20
C LEU A 24 -6.93 28.77 32.23
N ALA A 25 -7.02 30.08 32.05
CA ALA A 25 -8.30 30.76 32.08
C ALA A 25 -8.41 31.89 31.07
N LEU A 26 -8.21 31.63 29.78
CA LEU A 26 -8.64 32.52 28.68
C LEU A 26 -8.53 31.77 27.35
N GLN A 27 -9.38 30.77 27.16
CA GLN A 27 -9.64 30.25 25.82
C GLN A 27 -11.02 30.72 25.35
N PRO A 28 -11.15 31.43 24.24
CA PRO A 28 -12.44 31.79 23.67
C PRO A 28 -13.16 30.55 23.15
N SER A 29 -14.44 30.41 23.47
CA SER A 29 -15.32 29.36 22.97
C SER A 29 -15.37 29.34 21.43
N PRO A 30 -15.36 28.20 20.77
CA PRO A 30 -15.55 28.10 19.33
C PRO A 30 -16.98 28.50 18.95
N ALA A 31 -17.10 29.36 17.94
CA ALA A 31 -18.37 29.77 17.35
C ALA A 31 -19.09 28.57 16.69
N PRO A 32 -20.42 28.53 16.69
CA PRO A 32 -21.18 27.47 16.05
C PRO A 32 -20.98 27.47 14.52
N ALA A 33 -20.72 26.29 13.95
CA ALA A 33 -20.56 26.08 12.53
C ALA A 33 -21.86 26.44 11.79
N GLN A 34 -21.78 27.38 10.86
CA GLN A 34 -22.88 27.72 9.95
C GLN A 34 -22.93 26.65 8.83
N ASN A 35 -24.11 26.08 8.63
CA ASN A 35 -24.38 25.18 7.52
C ASN A 35 -24.29 25.93 6.19
N PRO A 36 -23.66 25.35 5.14
CA PRO A 36 -23.70 25.95 3.82
C PRO A 36 -25.12 25.89 3.21
N PRO A 37 -25.50 26.88 2.38
CA PRO A 37 -26.82 26.93 1.76
C PRO A 37 -27.03 25.79 0.77
N ALA A 38 -28.24 25.25 0.75
CA ALA A 38 -28.69 24.20 -0.18
C ALA A 38 -28.61 24.68 -1.63
N THR A 39 -27.99 23.86 -2.48
CA THR A 39 -27.94 24.05 -3.93
C THR A 39 -29.30 23.71 -4.54
N PRO A 40 -29.86 24.50 -5.47
CA PRO A 40 -31.12 24.18 -6.12
C PRO A 40 -30.94 22.99 -7.07
N SER A 41 -31.95 22.10 -7.05
CA SER A 41 -32.09 20.95 -7.92
C SER A 41 -32.15 21.37 -9.39
N GLY A 42 -31.13 21.00 -10.16
CA GLY A 42 -31.12 21.19 -11.62
C GLY A 42 -31.99 20.14 -12.32
N GLN A 43 -32.80 20.62 -13.24
CA GLN A 43 -33.65 19.85 -14.14
C GLN A 43 -32.83 18.93 -15.05
N ALA A 44 -33.39 17.76 -15.34
CA ALA A 44 -32.84 16.79 -16.31
C ALA A 44 -32.84 17.40 -17.74
N PRO A 45 -31.78 17.14 -18.54
CA PRO A 45 -31.76 17.55 -19.94
C PRO A 45 -32.63 16.63 -20.81
N ALA A 46 -33.34 17.24 -21.75
CA ALA A 46 -34.17 16.61 -22.77
C ALA A 46 -33.33 15.80 -23.78
N PRO A 47 -33.92 14.79 -24.45
CA PRO A 47 -33.19 13.91 -25.37
C PRO A 47 -32.78 14.65 -26.65
N SER A 48 -31.50 14.55 -26.99
CA SER A 48 -30.93 15.06 -28.24
C SER A 48 -31.38 14.25 -29.44
N GLN A 49 -31.86 14.96 -30.45
CA GLN A 49 -32.28 14.42 -31.74
C GLN A 49 -31.04 13.97 -32.54
N THR A 50 -31.15 12.80 -33.14
CA THR A 50 -30.18 12.20 -34.05
C THR A 50 -30.11 13.00 -35.37
N PRO A 51 -28.92 13.37 -35.89
CA PRO A 51 -28.80 13.91 -37.23
C PRO A 51 -28.85 12.80 -38.28
N SER A 52 -29.58 13.07 -39.32
CA SER A 52 -29.80 12.33 -40.56
C SER A 52 -28.51 12.00 -41.30
N SER A 53 -28.51 10.81 -41.90
CA SER A 53 -27.51 10.23 -42.81
C SER A 53 -27.04 11.19 -43.90
N ALA A 54 -25.69 11.43 -43.94
CA ALA A 54 -25.04 12.03 -45.08
C ALA A 54 -24.30 10.92 -45.90
N GLU A 55 -24.43 11.04 -47.22
CA GLU A 55 -23.95 10.19 -48.29
C GLU A 55 -22.40 10.02 -48.26
N PRO A 56 -21.83 8.88 -48.72
CA PRO A 56 -20.37 8.65 -48.68
C PRO A 56 -19.67 9.44 -49.78
N ALA A 57 -18.80 10.37 -49.41
CA ALA A 57 -17.86 11.03 -50.30
C ALA A 57 -16.80 10.06 -50.78
N LYS A 58 -16.55 10.09 -52.09
CA LYS A 58 -15.52 9.29 -52.80
C LYS A 58 -14.14 9.48 -52.19
N ALA A 59 -13.49 8.37 -51.85
CA ALA A 59 -12.13 8.33 -51.35
C ALA A 59 -11.17 8.88 -52.45
N GLN A 60 -10.51 9.98 -52.14
CA GLN A 60 -9.33 10.44 -52.88
C GLN A 60 -8.10 9.75 -52.26
N THR A 61 -7.35 9.05 -53.12
CA THR A 61 -6.07 8.44 -52.75
C THR A 61 -5.09 9.53 -52.31
N PRO A 62 -4.52 9.48 -51.11
CA PRO A 62 -3.48 10.43 -50.72
C PRO A 62 -2.19 10.15 -51.55
N ALA A 63 -1.69 11.19 -52.19
CA ALA A 63 -0.35 11.17 -52.78
C ALA A 63 0.68 10.80 -51.69
N ALA A 64 1.66 9.99 -52.08
CA ALA A 64 2.77 9.58 -51.21
C ALA A 64 3.48 10.83 -50.68
N GLY A 65 3.11 11.24 -49.44
CA GLY A 65 3.77 12.29 -48.72
C GLY A 65 5.17 11.84 -48.32
N ALA A 66 6.18 12.64 -48.61
CA ALA A 66 7.53 12.46 -48.15
C ALA A 66 7.56 12.15 -46.67
N ALA A 67 8.32 11.13 -46.27
CA ALA A 67 8.53 10.78 -44.86
C ALA A 67 8.98 12.04 -44.11
N PRO A 68 8.39 12.34 -42.91
CA PRO A 68 8.82 13.49 -42.11
C PRO A 68 10.32 13.35 -41.84
N ALA A 69 11.09 14.43 -42.09
CA ALA A 69 12.49 14.49 -41.74
C ALA A 69 12.69 14.10 -40.29
N ALA A 70 13.56 13.13 -40.03
CA ALA A 70 13.86 12.67 -38.67
C ALA A 70 14.36 13.87 -37.87
N GLU A 71 13.70 14.17 -36.76
CA GLU A 71 14.17 15.18 -35.79
C GLU A 71 15.61 14.82 -35.40
N PRO A 72 16.54 15.79 -35.31
CA PRO A 72 17.93 15.49 -34.98
C PRO A 72 17.99 14.83 -33.59
N THR A 73 18.61 13.66 -33.50
CA THR A 73 18.88 12.97 -32.25
C THR A 73 19.76 13.86 -31.37
N PRO A 74 19.46 14.05 -30.10
CA PRO A 74 20.32 14.84 -29.21
C PRO A 74 21.76 14.32 -29.20
N SER A 75 22.75 15.20 -29.04
CA SER A 75 24.17 14.81 -29.00
C SER A 75 24.44 13.70 -27.98
N GLY A 76 25.15 12.67 -28.40
CA GLY A 76 25.51 11.52 -27.56
C GLY A 76 24.53 10.33 -27.61
N TYR A 77 23.36 10.49 -28.25
CA TYR A 77 22.38 9.41 -28.42
C TYR A 77 22.57 8.72 -29.78
N MET A 78 22.55 7.40 -29.77
CA MET A 78 22.87 6.58 -30.95
C MET A 78 21.63 5.99 -31.66
N GLY A 79 20.50 5.94 -30.93
CA GLY A 79 19.25 5.34 -31.40
C GLY A 79 19.18 3.83 -31.24
N VAL A 80 17.95 3.33 -31.27
CA VAL A 80 17.63 1.93 -30.93
C VAL A 80 18.26 0.89 -31.85
N ALA A 81 18.41 1.20 -33.12
CA ALA A 81 18.99 0.27 -34.10
C ALA A 81 20.46 -0.09 -33.80
N VAL A 82 21.23 0.86 -33.27
CA VAL A 82 22.61 0.63 -32.85
C VAL A 82 22.64 -0.31 -31.66
N CYS A 83 21.77 -0.08 -30.67
CA CYS A 83 21.66 -0.95 -29.50
C CYS A 83 21.26 -2.37 -29.88
N GLN A 84 20.28 -2.52 -30.78
CA GLN A 84 19.79 -3.81 -31.27
C GLN A 84 20.89 -4.64 -31.89
N GLY A 85 21.83 -4.02 -32.61
CA GLY A 85 22.93 -4.72 -33.31
C GLY A 85 23.78 -5.59 -32.38
N CYS A 86 23.93 -5.20 -31.11
CA CYS A 86 24.66 -5.99 -30.10
C CYS A 86 23.75 -6.63 -29.05
N HIS A 87 22.56 -6.06 -28.80
CA HIS A 87 21.63 -6.47 -27.73
C HIS A 87 20.32 -7.02 -28.30
N GLU A 88 20.37 -7.86 -29.36
CA GLU A 88 19.18 -8.39 -30.04
C GLU A 88 18.25 -9.15 -29.10
N GLU A 89 18.77 -9.98 -28.20
CA GLU A 89 17.95 -10.74 -27.26
C GLU A 89 17.18 -9.81 -26.32
N GLN A 90 17.84 -8.78 -25.77
CA GLN A 90 17.24 -7.79 -24.90
C GLN A 90 16.20 -6.96 -25.62
N TYR A 91 16.48 -6.58 -26.86
CA TYR A 91 15.53 -5.88 -27.73
C TYR A 91 14.25 -6.69 -27.93
N GLN A 92 14.37 -7.96 -28.31
CA GLN A 92 13.23 -8.84 -28.56
C GLN A 92 12.38 -9.06 -27.29
N LYS A 93 13.01 -9.23 -26.13
CA LYS A 93 12.30 -9.34 -24.85
C LYS A 93 11.55 -8.04 -24.54
N PHE A 94 12.23 -6.90 -24.68
CA PHE A 94 11.63 -5.58 -24.41
C PHE A 94 10.47 -5.29 -25.37
N ALA A 95 10.62 -5.56 -26.65
CA ALA A 95 9.60 -5.31 -27.68
C ALA A 95 8.25 -5.98 -27.38
N ARG A 96 8.26 -7.11 -26.66
CA ARG A 96 7.03 -7.81 -26.27
C ARG A 96 6.32 -7.14 -25.09
N THR A 97 7.02 -6.36 -24.28
CA THR A 97 6.45 -5.70 -23.10
C THR A 97 5.53 -4.55 -23.50
N LYS A 98 4.64 -4.14 -22.58
CA LYS A 98 3.78 -2.95 -22.78
C LYS A 98 4.60 -1.69 -23.00
N MET A 99 5.69 -1.53 -22.25
CA MET A 99 6.58 -0.37 -22.35
C MET A 99 7.38 -0.41 -23.66
N GLY A 100 7.88 -1.59 -24.03
CA GLY A 100 8.59 -1.78 -25.30
C GLY A 100 7.72 -1.46 -26.50
N ARG A 101 6.49 -1.97 -26.55
CA ARG A 101 5.54 -1.62 -27.61
C ARG A 101 5.30 -0.12 -27.74
N LEU A 102 5.17 0.58 -26.61
CA LEU A 102 5.00 2.03 -26.60
C LEU A 102 6.24 2.73 -27.17
N PHE A 103 7.42 2.41 -26.65
CA PHE A 103 8.66 3.13 -26.98
C PHE A 103 9.18 2.82 -28.39
N LEU A 104 8.98 1.59 -28.86
CA LEU A 104 9.49 1.15 -30.16
C LEU A 104 8.51 1.41 -31.32
N HIS A 105 7.19 1.34 -31.07
CA HIS A 105 6.19 1.37 -32.14
C HIS A 105 5.20 2.52 -32.04
N GLY A 106 5.06 3.16 -30.89
CA GLY A 106 4.09 4.24 -30.69
C GLY A 106 4.58 5.33 -29.72
N PRO A 107 5.82 5.84 -29.85
CA PRO A 107 6.32 6.88 -28.96
C PRO A 107 5.50 8.16 -29.09
N ARG A 108 5.09 8.73 -27.96
CA ARG A 108 4.20 9.91 -27.87
C ARG A 108 4.95 11.23 -27.80
N ASN A 109 6.25 11.18 -27.50
CA ASN A 109 7.10 12.36 -27.34
C ASN A 109 8.56 12.02 -27.65
N SER A 110 9.42 13.04 -27.76
CA SER A 110 10.85 12.91 -28.07
C SER A 110 11.60 12.04 -27.03
N GLY A 111 11.22 12.10 -25.76
CA GLY A 111 11.83 11.27 -24.72
C GLY A 111 11.54 9.77 -24.91
N GLU A 112 10.32 9.40 -25.33
CA GLU A 112 9.95 8.00 -25.61
C GLU A 112 10.62 7.48 -26.89
N LYS A 113 10.90 8.34 -27.88
CA LYS A 113 11.65 8.00 -29.10
C LYS A 113 13.08 7.54 -28.80
N LEU A 114 13.68 7.95 -27.68
CA LEU A 114 15.02 7.50 -27.26
C LEU A 114 15.07 6.01 -26.89
N ALA A 115 13.95 5.36 -26.70
CA ALA A 115 13.80 3.94 -26.39
C ALA A 115 14.75 3.44 -25.27
N CYS A 116 15.77 2.63 -25.59
CA CYS A 116 16.73 2.09 -24.63
C CYS A 116 17.44 3.20 -23.86
N GLU A 117 17.86 4.24 -24.57
CA GLU A 117 18.65 5.33 -24.02
C GLU A 117 17.84 6.27 -23.11
N LYS A 118 16.49 6.22 -23.16
CA LYS A 118 15.63 6.94 -22.22
C LYS A 118 15.88 6.52 -20.77
N CYS A 119 16.21 5.25 -20.57
CA CYS A 119 16.43 4.68 -19.24
C CYS A 119 17.92 4.51 -18.94
N HIS A 120 18.70 4.09 -19.95
CA HIS A 120 20.11 3.78 -19.78
C HIS A 120 21.05 4.96 -19.98
N GLY A 121 20.54 6.10 -20.49
CA GLY A 121 21.36 7.27 -20.85
C GLY A 121 21.99 7.16 -22.23
N PRO A 122 22.73 8.23 -22.66
CA PRO A 122 23.33 8.30 -23.99
C PRO A 122 24.40 7.23 -24.22
N GLY A 123 24.28 6.48 -25.32
CA GLY A 123 25.07 5.29 -25.61
C GLY A 123 26.38 5.53 -26.37
N GLN A 124 26.66 6.75 -26.84
CA GLN A 124 27.81 7.02 -27.72
C GLN A 124 29.12 6.49 -27.17
N LYS A 125 29.49 6.88 -25.93
CA LYS A 125 30.75 6.44 -25.30
C LYS A 125 30.82 4.94 -25.08
N HIS A 126 29.68 4.29 -24.85
CA HIS A 126 29.59 2.84 -24.70
C HIS A 126 29.90 2.14 -26.04
N VAL A 127 29.34 2.64 -27.12
CA VAL A 127 29.54 2.09 -28.46
C VAL A 127 30.97 2.35 -28.96
N GLU A 128 31.48 3.57 -28.78
CA GLU A 128 32.85 3.93 -29.18
C GLU A 128 33.91 3.12 -28.43
N ALA A 129 33.65 2.72 -27.20
CA ALA A 129 34.53 1.86 -26.42
C ALA A 129 34.38 0.36 -26.71
N GLY A 130 33.56 -0.02 -27.69
CA GLY A 130 33.31 -1.43 -28.06
C GLY A 130 32.37 -2.16 -27.10
N GLY A 131 31.61 -1.45 -26.28
CA GLY A 131 30.69 -2.04 -25.31
C GLY A 131 31.34 -2.47 -24.00
N GLY A 132 30.66 -3.34 -23.27
CA GLY A 132 31.13 -3.87 -21.99
C GLY A 132 30.32 -3.37 -20.79
N LYS A 133 30.27 -4.18 -19.74
CA LYS A 133 29.51 -3.86 -18.52
C LYS A 133 30.17 -2.71 -17.77
N GLY A 134 29.40 -1.66 -17.50
CA GLY A 134 29.88 -0.47 -16.80
C GLY A 134 30.73 0.49 -17.62
N VAL A 135 30.91 0.22 -18.92
CA VAL A 135 31.69 1.07 -19.83
C VAL A 135 30.81 2.17 -20.42
N GLY A 136 31.36 3.38 -20.56
CA GLY A 136 30.72 4.51 -21.20
C GLY A 136 29.66 5.23 -20.36
N GLY A 137 29.54 4.92 -19.05
CA GLY A 137 28.64 5.65 -18.12
C GLY A 137 27.15 5.29 -18.26
N MET A 138 26.84 4.19 -18.95
CA MET A 138 25.45 3.71 -19.07
C MET A 138 24.88 3.29 -17.72
N ILE A 139 23.68 3.74 -17.40
CA ILE A 139 22.97 3.36 -16.19
C ILE A 139 22.54 1.89 -16.31
N SER A 140 22.93 1.08 -15.35
CA SER A 140 22.49 -0.31 -15.23
C SER A 140 21.49 -0.46 -14.09
N PHE A 141 20.52 -1.37 -14.27
CA PHE A 141 19.50 -1.70 -13.31
C PHE A 141 19.73 -3.06 -12.64
N ALA A 142 20.92 -3.63 -12.80
CA ALA A 142 21.31 -4.86 -12.13
C ALA A 142 21.39 -4.66 -10.61
N LYS A 143 21.10 -5.72 -9.84
CA LYS A 143 21.02 -5.64 -8.37
C LYS A 143 22.33 -5.14 -7.74
N ASN A 144 23.46 -5.55 -8.29
CA ASN A 144 24.80 -5.24 -7.75
C ASN A 144 25.53 -4.16 -8.57
N ASP A 145 24.79 -3.32 -9.29
CA ASP A 145 25.37 -2.23 -10.04
C ASP A 145 25.75 -1.06 -9.11
N PRO A 146 26.91 -0.41 -9.32
CA PRO A 146 27.35 0.70 -8.49
C PRO A 146 26.51 1.98 -8.65
N THR A 147 25.67 2.08 -9.69
CA THR A 147 24.78 3.24 -9.87
C THR A 147 23.86 3.40 -8.65
N PRO A 148 23.85 4.57 -7.99
CA PRO A 148 23.01 4.81 -6.83
C PRO A 148 21.52 4.50 -7.10
N VAL A 149 20.85 3.93 -6.11
CA VAL A 149 19.42 3.57 -6.22
C VAL A 149 18.56 4.79 -6.58
N GLU A 150 18.86 5.93 -5.98
CA GLU A 150 18.15 7.18 -6.27
C GLU A 150 18.25 7.54 -7.75
N GLN A 151 19.45 7.48 -8.36
CA GLN A 151 19.65 7.77 -9.77
C GLN A 151 18.86 6.77 -10.66
N ARG A 152 18.90 5.48 -10.33
CA ARG A 152 18.10 4.46 -11.05
C ARG A 152 16.60 4.70 -10.94
N ASN A 153 16.12 5.06 -9.75
CA ASN A 153 14.71 5.37 -9.50
C ASN A 153 14.28 6.64 -10.23
N GLN A 154 15.16 7.65 -10.28
CA GLN A 154 14.90 8.91 -10.97
C GLN A 154 14.58 8.70 -12.45
N MET A 155 15.20 7.73 -13.11
CA MET A 155 14.88 7.42 -14.51
C MET A 155 13.40 7.02 -14.69
N CYS A 156 12.85 6.26 -13.77
CA CYS A 156 11.43 5.89 -13.76
C CYS A 156 10.54 7.10 -13.39
N LEU A 157 10.96 7.87 -12.40
CA LEU A 157 10.21 9.02 -11.88
C LEU A 157 10.15 10.22 -12.84
N THR A 158 10.94 10.25 -13.91
CA THR A 158 10.75 11.25 -14.98
C THR A 158 9.34 11.18 -15.60
N CYS A 159 8.68 10.01 -15.54
CA CYS A 159 7.34 9.80 -16.09
C CYS A 159 6.34 9.27 -15.05
N HIS A 160 6.80 8.47 -14.09
CA HIS A 160 5.94 7.75 -13.14
C HIS A 160 5.76 8.48 -11.81
N THR A 161 5.21 9.72 -11.84
CA THR A 161 5.01 10.58 -10.64
C THR A 161 3.55 10.68 -10.20
N LYS A 162 2.58 10.20 -11.00
CA LYS A 162 1.14 10.40 -10.76
C LYS A 162 0.47 9.17 -10.15
N GLY A 163 -0.75 9.36 -9.64
CA GLY A 163 -1.58 8.29 -9.08
C GLY A 163 -0.95 7.69 -7.83
N ASN A 164 -0.92 6.38 -7.74
CA ASN A 164 -0.43 5.65 -6.56
C ASN A 164 1.06 5.91 -6.22
N ARG A 165 1.80 6.68 -7.02
CA ARG A 165 3.23 6.98 -6.84
C ARG A 165 3.51 8.37 -6.30
N VAL A 166 2.46 9.18 -6.10
CA VAL A 166 2.59 10.57 -5.59
C VAL A 166 3.38 10.64 -4.29
N PHE A 167 3.23 9.65 -3.42
CA PHE A 167 3.88 9.59 -2.11
C PHE A 167 5.15 8.72 -2.11
N TRP A 168 5.74 8.43 -3.28
CA TRP A 168 6.96 7.63 -3.34
C TRP A 168 8.10 8.27 -2.56
N LYS A 169 8.41 9.54 -2.84
CA LYS A 169 9.49 10.26 -2.17
C LYS A 169 9.20 10.39 -0.67
N GLY A 170 10.12 9.92 0.15
CA GLY A 170 9.96 9.86 1.59
C GLY A 170 9.13 8.68 2.11
N SER A 171 8.66 7.78 1.24
CA SER A 171 7.97 6.57 1.66
C SER A 171 8.92 5.60 2.39
N ALA A 172 8.34 4.63 3.09
CA ALA A 172 9.14 3.62 3.80
C ALA A 172 10.05 2.80 2.88
N HIS A 173 9.70 2.62 1.61
CA HIS A 173 10.54 1.94 0.62
C HIS A 173 11.63 2.87 0.05
N ASP A 174 11.30 4.12 -0.26
CA ASP A 174 12.26 5.12 -0.69
C ASP A 174 13.34 5.35 0.37
N ALA A 175 12.94 5.52 1.63
CA ALA A 175 13.84 5.72 2.78
C ALA A 175 14.77 4.53 3.09
N ARG A 176 14.53 3.38 2.46
CA ARG A 176 15.36 2.15 2.57
C ARG A 176 16.06 1.78 1.27
N ASP A 177 16.21 2.74 0.36
CA ASP A 177 16.87 2.54 -0.93
C ASP A 177 16.33 1.36 -1.74
N VAL A 178 14.99 1.16 -1.71
CA VAL A 178 14.37 0.13 -2.54
C VAL A 178 14.30 0.63 -3.97
N ALA A 179 14.99 -0.07 -4.87
CA ALA A 179 14.93 0.22 -6.29
C ALA A 179 13.55 -0.15 -6.87
N CYS A 180 13.03 0.65 -7.80
CA CYS A 180 11.82 0.30 -8.57
C CYS A 180 11.95 -1.11 -9.18
N THR A 181 13.15 -1.44 -9.65
CA THR A 181 13.48 -2.74 -10.24
C THR A 181 13.59 -3.88 -9.23
N SER A 182 13.54 -3.61 -7.92
CA SER A 182 13.42 -4.68 -6.92
C SER A 182 12.08 -5.39 -7.00
N CYS A 183 11.03 -4.67 -7.42
CA CYS A 183 9.68 -5.19 -7.57
C CYS A 183 9.23 -5.30 -9.04
N HIS A 184 9.72 -4.44 -9.93
CA HIS A 184 9.30 -4.36 -11.32
C HIS A 184 10.39 -4.82 -12.29
N VAL A 185 9.97 -5.46 -13.39
CA VAL A 185 10.82 -5.82 -14.53
C VAL A 185 10.18 -5.25 -15.79
N VAL A 186 10.89 -4.36 -16.48
CA VAL A 186 10.38 -3.70 -17.68
C VAL A 186 10.94 -4.28 -18.96
N MET A 187 12.03 -5.06 -18.88
CA MET A 187 12.72 -5.66 -20.02
C MET A 187 12.11 -6.99 -20.50
N GLU A 188 11.20 -7.57 -19.74
CA GLU A 188 10.49 -8.80 -20.09
C GLU A 188 9.15 -8.89 -19.35
N ASP A 189 8.17 -9.56 -19.94
CA ASP A 189 6.86 -9.82 -19.34
C ASP A 189 6.93 -11.08 -18.47
N ARG A 190 7.12 -10.91 -17.15
CA ARG A 190 7.06 -12.00 -16.16
C ARG A 190 5.71 -12.11 -15.49
N SER A 191 4.98 -11.01 -15.40
CA SER A 191 3.68 -10.95 -14.75
C SER A 191 2.70 -10.18 -15.63
N THR A 192 1.47 -10.66 -15.70
CA THR A 192 0.36 -9.99 -16.41
C THR A 192 -0.06 -8.70 -15.76
N ARG A 193 0.30 -8.47 -14.49
CA ARG A 193 -0.08 -7.30 -13.70
C ARG A 193 1.14 -6.48 -13.30
N HIS A 194 1.11 -5.19 -13.62
CA HIS A 194 2.04 -4.17 -13.13
C HIS A 194 3.53 -4.43 -13.42
N ALA A 195 3.87 -5.28 -14.40
CA ALA A 195 5.25 -5.67 -14.71
C ALA A 195 6.05 -6.12 -13.47
N LEU A 196 5.43 -6.91 -12.59
CA LEU A 196 6.09 -7.42 -11.40
C LEU A 196 7.18 -8.43 -11.75
N ARG A 197 8.20 -8.51 -10.90
CA ARG A 197 9.34 -9.43 -11.04
C ARG A 197 8.92 -10.89 -10.92
N ASN A 198 7.91 -11.19 -10.12
CA ASN A 198 7.33 -12.52 -9.95
C ASN A 198 5.88 -12.53 -10.44
N VAL A 199 5.33 -13.70 -10.64
CA VAL A 199 3.97 -13.88 -11.16
C VAL A 199 2.93 -13.25 -10.24
N THR A 200 3.13 -13.39 -8.93
CA THR A 200 2.20 -12.90 -7.90
C THR A 200 2.81 -11.81 -7.02
N GLU A 201 1.94 -11.00 -6.41
CA GLU A 201 2.37 -10.02 -5.41
C GLU A 201 2.93 -10.68 -4.15
N ILE A 202 2.36 -11.82 -3.71
CA ILE A 202 2.87 -12.57 -2.54
C ILE A 202 4.33 -12.98 -2.75
N GLU A 203 4.67 -13.47 -3.93
CA GLU A 203 6.04 -13.83 -4.27
C GLU A 203 6.95 -12.60 -4.31
N THR A 204 6.47 -11.51 -4.94
CA THR A 204 7.25 -10.28 -5.08
C THR A 204 7.51 -9.63 -3.73
N CYS A 205 6.46 -9.39 -2.94
CA CYS A 205 6.55 -8.75 -1.64
C CYS A 205 7.23 -9.67 -0.61
N GLY A 206 6.92 -10.96 -0.68
CA GLY A 206 7.40 -11.99 0.24
C GLY A 206 8.90 -12.29 0.16
N ASN A 207 9.59 -11.80 -0.87
CA ASN A 207 11.06 -11.90 -0.93
C ASN A 207 11.76 -11.09 0.18
N CYS A 208 11.14 -10.02 0.65
CA CYS A 208 11.63 -9.19 1.75
C CYS A 208 10.74 -9.31 2.98
N HIS A 209 9.43 -9.39 2.83
CA HIS A 209 8.44 -9.49 3.90
C HIS A 209 8.18 -10.95 4.31
N LEU A 210 9.25 -11.68 4.71
CA LEU A 210 9.20 -13.11 5.00
C LEU A 210 8.18 -13.49 6.07
N GLN A 211 8.08 -12.68 7.15
CA GLN A 211 7.13 -12.94 8.24
C GLN A 211 5.68 -12.82 7.75
N LYS A 212 5.39 -11.84 6.88
CA LYS A 212 4.04 -11.66 6.33
C LYS A 212 3.71 -12.78 5.34
N ARG A 213 4.68 -13.17 4.51
CA ARG A 213 4.54 -14.35 3.65
C ARG A 213 4.25 -15.60 4.47
N ALA A 214 5.00 -15.85 5.54
CA ALA A 214 4.75 -17.00 6.43
C ALA A 214 3.36 -16.92 7.09
N ALA A 215 2.91 -15.73 7.49
CA ALA A 215 1.58 -15.54 8.08
C ALA A 215 0.46 -15.90 7.09
N THR A 216 0.60 -15.57 5.80
CA THR A 216 -0.39 -15.95 4.78
C THR A 216 -0.49 -17.46 4.53
N MET A 217 0.47 -18.26 5.01
CA MET A 217 0.45 -19.72 4.91
C MET A 217 -0.28 -20.40 6.07
N ARG A 218 -0.69 -19.65 7.09
CA ARG A 218 -1.44 -20.19 8.24
C ARG A 218 -2.83 -20.65 7.83
N THR A 219 -3.46 -21.46 8.69
CA THR A 219 -4.75 -22.08 8.41
C THR A 219 -5.89 -21.09 8.20
N SER A 220 -5.88 -19.99 8.94
CA SER A 220 -6.83 -18.87 8.81
C SER A 220 -6.12 -17.64 8.27
N HIS A 221 -6.43 -17.24 7.05
CA HIS A 221 -5.76 -16.16 6.33
C HIS A 221 -6.73 -15.47 5.36
N MET A 222 -6.38 -14.27 4.92
CA MET A 222 -7.05 -13.61 3.80
C MET A 222 -6.79 -14.38 2.50
N PRO A 223 -7.75 -14.37 1.54
CA PRO A 223 -7.66 -15.18 0.32
C PRO A 223 -6.65 -14.63 -0.71
N LEU A 224 -5.43 -14.44 -0.25
CA LEU A 224 -4.29 -13.97 -1.04
C LEU A 224 -3.72 -15.09 -1.91
N ARG A 225 -3.57 -16.29 -1.33
CA ARG A 225 -3.08 -17.48 -2.06
C ARG A 225 -4.05 -17.94 -3.13
N GLU A 226 -5.32 -17.75 -2.88
CA GLU A 226 -6.42 -18.07 -3.79
C GLU A 226 -6.62 -17.04 -4.90
N GLY A 227 -5.77 -16.00 -4.92
CA GLY A 227 -5.79 -14.96 -5.94
C GLY A 227 -6.99 -14.02 -5.91
N LYS A 228 -7.85 -14.12 -4.89
CA LYS A 228 -9.03 -13.24 -4.74
C LYS A 228 -8.67 -11.85 -4.22
N MET A 229 -7.55 -11.74 -3.53
CA MET A 229 -6.97 -10.50 -3.03
C MET A 229 -5.48 -10.46 -3.32
N THR A 230 -4.88 -9.27 -3.21
CA THR A 230 -3.45 -9.05 -3.33
C THR A 230 -2.96 -8.17 -2.18
N CYS A 231 -1.66 -8.09 -1.96
CA CYS A 231 -1.09 -7.20 -0.95
C CYS A 231 -1.51 -5.74 -1.20
N SER A 232 -1.56 -5.34 -2.47
CA SER A 232 -1.98 -4.00 -2.89
C SER A 232 -3.49 -3.75 -2.78
N SER A 233 -4.30 -4.74 -2.41
CA SER A 233 -5.70 -4.51 -2.05
C SER A 233 -5.83 -3.63 -0.80
N CYS A 234 -4.89 -3.75 0.15
CA CYS A 234 -4.86 -2.99 1.39
C CYS A 234 -3.72 -1.97 1.45
N HIS A 235 -2.58 -2.26 0.83
CA HIS A 235 -1.37 -1.45 0.89
C HIS A 235 -1.08 -0.74 -0.44
N ASN A 236 -0.48 0.46 -0.37
CA ASN A 236 0.17 1.08 -1.51
C ASN A 236 1.69 1.07 -1.29
N PRO A 237 2.45 0.18 -1.94
CA PRO A 237 3.89 0.07 -1.74
C PRO A 237 4.68 1.29 -2.18
N HIS A 238 4.06 2.19 -2.94
CA HIS A 238 4.69 3.43 -3.40
C HIS A 238 4.55 4.61 -2.42
N GLY A 239 3.94 4.38 -1.26
CA GLY A 239 3.75 5.41 -0.24
C GLY A 239 2.30 5.81 -0.03
N THR A 240 2.01 6.19 1.19
CA THR A 240 0.74 6.76 1.65
C THR A 240 1.02 7.72 2.81
N VAL A 241 0.03 8.49 3.20
CA VAL A 241 0.09 9.32 4.41
C VAL A 241 -0.20 8.54 5.69
N THR A 242 -0.55 7.26 5.59
CA THR A 242 -0.98 6.43 6.70
C THR A 242 0.09 5.44 7.14
N PRO A 243 0.09 5.01 8.40
CA PRO A 243 1.00 3.97 8.88
C PRO A 243 0.85 2.68 8.09
N ALA A 244 1.94 1.91 8.01
CA ALA A 244 2.01 0.62 7.31
C ALA A 244 1.59 0.67 5.83
N LEU A 245 1.64 1.86 5.21
CA LEU A 245 1.29 2.07 3.81
C LEU A 245 -0.16 1.63 3.48
N LEU A 246 -1.09 1.81 4.41
CA LEU A 246 -2.51 1.54 4.17
C LEU A 246 -3.07 2.54 3.16
N ARG A 247 -3.96 2.06 2.28
CA ARG A 247 -4.58 2.88 1.23
C ARG A 247 -5.66 3.81 1.76
N ASP A 248 -6.31 3.43 2.83
CA ASP A 248 -7.39 4.18 3.46
C ASP A 248 -6.89 4.89 4.71
N VAL A 249 -7.67 5.84 5.21
CA VAL A 249 -7.28 6.73 6.31
C VAL A 249 -6.99 5.98 7.61
N SER A 250 -7.69 4.86 7.82
CA SER A 250 -7.50 3.99 8.98
C SER A 250 -7.47 2.52 8.58
N LEU A 251 -7.02 1.67 9.51
CA LEU A 251 -7.11 0.22 9.36
C LEU A 251 -8.58 -0.21 9.20
N ASN A 252 -9.46 0.34 10.03
CA ASN A 252 -10.87 -0.01 10.01
C ASN A 252 -11.53 0.37 8.66
N ASP A 253 -11.21 1.54 8.10
CA ASP A 253 -11.73 1.93 6.78
C ASP A 253 -11.27 0.95 5.69
N THR A 254 -10.01 0.48 5.78
CA THR A 254 -9.51 -0.56 4.86
C THR A 254 -10.34 -1.84 4.96
N CYS A 255 -10.71 -2.26 6.17
CA CYS A 255 -11.55 -3.45 6.38
C CYS A 255 -12.99 -3.23 5.91
N TYR A 256 -13.56 -2.07 6.17
CA TYR A 256 -14.94 -1.72 5.83
C TYR A 256 -15.20 -1.64 4.32
N ARG A 257 -14.19 -1.54 3.48
CA ARG A 257 -14.36 -1.64 2.02
C ARG A 257 -15.00 -2.94 1.58
N CYS A 258 -14.77 -4.01 2.33
CA CYS A 258 -15.34 -5.34 2.06
C CYS A 258 -16.31 -5.78 3.17
N HIS A 259 -16.09 -5.32 4.41
CA HIS A 259 -16.87 -5.67 5.61
C HIS A 259 -17.73 -4.49 6.05
N ALA A 260 -18.48 -3.90 5.12
CA ALA A 260 -19.35 -2.74 5.39
C ALA A 260 -20.37 -3.01 6.51
N GLU A 261 -20.82 -4.26 6.64
CA GLU A 261 -21.77 -4.69 7.67
C GLU A 261 -21.19 -4.60 9.11
N LYS A 262 -19.87 -4.47 9.26
CA LYS A 262 -19.21 -4.29 10.57
C LYS A 262 -19.00 -2.82 10.94
N ARG A 263 -19.29 -1.91 10.04
CA ARG A 263 -19.09 -0.47 10.26
C ARG A 263 -20.15 0.14 11.17
N GLY A 264 -21.36 -0.35 11.12
CA GLY A 264 -22.51 0.29 11.78
C GLY A 264 -23.14 1.41 10.93
N PRO A 265 -23.85 2.35 11.56
CA PRO A 265 -23.95 2.59 13.01
C PRO A 265 -24.72 1.51 13.76
N PHE A 266 -24.27 1.22 14.97
CA PHE A 266 -24.96 0.33 15.91
C PHE A 266 -25.46 1.11 17.11
N LEU A 267 -26.64 0.74 17.65
CA LEU A 267 -27.15 1.29 18.91
C LEU A 267 -26.20 0.94 20.08
N TRP A 268 -25.61 -0.26 20.02
CA TRP A 268 -24.71 -0.78 21.02
C TRP A 268 -23.40 -1.16 20.34
N THR A 269 -22.34 -0.39 20.58
CA THR A 269 -21.02 -0.66 20.05
C THR A 269 -20.15 -1.37 21.08
N HIS A 270 -19.38 -2.36 20.65
CA HIS A 270 -18.35 -2.97 21.47
C HIS A 270 -17.08 -2.11 21.34
N ALA A 271 -16.64 -1.50 22.45
CA ALA A 271 -15.62 -0.45 22.45
C ALA A 271 -14.34 -0.74 21.63
N PRO A 272 -13.72 -1.94 21.67
CA PRO A 272 -12.51 -2.19 20.90
C PRO A 272 -12.72 -2.26 19.38
N VAL A 273 -13.96 -2.40 18.89
CA VAL A 273 -14.26 -2.53 17.46
C VAL A 273 -14.04 -1.22 16.70
N PRO A 274 -14.62 -0.07 17.12
CA PRO A 274 -14.34 1.21 16.46
C PRO A 274 -12.89 1.67 16.64
N GLU A 275 -12.16 1.20 17.65
CA GLU A 275 -10.76 1.54 17.84
C GLU A 275 -9.87 0.88 16.77
N SER A 276 -9.90 -0.45 16.67
CA SER A 276 -9.11 -1.18 15.68
C SER A 276 -9.58 -2.62 15.51
N CYS A 277 -9.85 -3.04 14.29
CA CYS A 277 -10.07 -4.45 13.94
C CYS A 277 -8.87 -5.33 14.36
N ALA A 278 -7.65 -4.79 14.34
CA ALA A 278 -6.44 -5.51 14.74
C ALA A 278 -6.33 -5.75 16.25
N ASN A 279 -7.20 -5.21 17.09
CA ASN A 279 -7.26 -5.60 18.50
C ASN A 279 -7.56 -7.10 18.63
N CYS A 280 -8.38 -7.65 17.73
CA CYS A 280 -8.79 -9.04 17.74
C CYS A 280 -8.24 -9.86 16.57
N HIS A 281 -8.06 -9.27 15.39
CA HIS A 281 -7.70 -9.97 14.15
C HIS A 281 -6.27 -9.67 13.69
N ASP A 282 -5.57 -10.68 13.13
CA ASP A 282 -4.36 -10.48 12.33
C ASP A 282 -4.71 -10.64 10.85
N PRO A 283 -4.76 -9.56 10.06
CA PRO A 283 -5.18 -9.62 8.66
C PRO A 283 -4.22 -10.40 7.76
N HIS A 284 -3.00 -10.69 8.22
CA HIS A 284 -2.05 -11.48 7.46
C HIS A 284 -2.19 -12.99 7.69
N GLY A 285 -2.89 -13.38 8.74
CA GLY A 285 -3.21 -14.77 9.03
C GLY A 285 -2.79 -15.24 10.41
N SER A 286 -3.55 -16.17 10.95
CA SER A 286 -3.32 -16.84 12.24
C SER A 286 -3.64 -18.32 12.17
N ASN A 287 -3.31 -19.07 13.23
CA ASN A 287 -3.72 -20.47 13.38
C ASN A 287 -5.08 -20.60 14.08
N ASN A 288 -5.70 -19.47 14.44
CA ASN A 288 -7.00 -19.42 15.06
C ASN A 288 -8.07 -19.09 14.02
N GLU A 289 -9.27 -19.62 14.18
CA GLU A 289 -10.40 -19.29 13.30
C GLU A 289 -10.62 -17.76 13.16
N ASN A 290 -11.16 -17.35 12.02
CA ASN A 290 -11.45 -15.94 11.71
C ASN A 290 -10.22 -15.01 11.87
N MET A 291 -9.01 -15.53 11.69
CA MET A 291 -7.75 -14.80 11.85
C MET A 291 -7.60 -14.14 13.22
N LEU A 292 -8.15 -14.74 14.29
CA LEU A 292 -8.02 -14.22 15.63
C LEU A 292 -6.56 -14.29 16.11
N ARG A 293 -6.07 -13.22 16.72
CA ARG A 293 -4.70 -13.16 17.26
C ARG A 293 -4.47 -14.16 18.38
N VAL A 294 -5.52 -14.40 19.16
CA VAL A 294 -5.55 -15.36 20.28
C VAL A 294 -6.81 -16.20 20.17
N ALA A 295 -6.71 -17.49 20.52
CA ALA A 295 -7.87 -18.37 20.51
C ALA A 295 -8.93 -17.94 21.55
N LYS A 296 -10.21 -18.17 21.23
CA LYS A 296 -11.30 -18.06 22.20
C LYS A 296 -11.22 -19.20 23.21
N PRO A 297 -11.58 -19.04 24.48
CA PRO A 297 -12.11 -17.81 25.12
C PRO A 297 -11.03 -16.83 25.57
N ARG A 298 -9.74 -17.17 25.49
CA ARG A 298 -8.62 -16.36 25.99
C ARG A 298 -8.59 -14.93 25.42
N LEU A 299 -8.97 -14.76 24.15
CA LEU A 299 -9.05 -13.44 23.55
C LEU A 299 -10.00 -12.50 24.34
N CYS A 300 -11.17 -13.01 24.67
CA CYS A 300 -12.17 -12.25 25.42
C CYS A 300 -11.71 -11.97 26.86
N GLN A 301 -11.07 -12.95 27.48
CA GLN A 301 -10.57 -12.88 28.87
C GLN A 301 -9.41 -11.89 29.06
N GLN A 302 -8.82 -11.37 27.98
CA GLN A 302 -7.81 -10.32 28.10
C GLN A 302 -8.39 -8.99 28.64
N CYS A 303 -9.70 -8.79 28.46
CA CYS A 303 -10.41 -7.58 28.90
C CYS A 303 -11.59 -7.91 29.81
N HIS A 304 -12.23 -9.07 29.65
CA HIS A 304 -13.38 -9.51 30.41
C HIS A 304 -12.97 -10.47 31.52
N ASP A 305 -12.50 -9.89 32.62
CA ASP A 305 -12.18 -10.62 33.86
C ASP A 305 -13.21 -10.25 34.95
N GLY A 306 -13.81 -11.25 35.60
CA GLY A 306 -14.68 -11.05 36.73
C GLY A 306 -16.08 -10.46 36.44
N THR A 307 -16.66 -10.70 35.28
CA THR A 307 -18.02 -10.27 34.89
C THR A 307 -19.14 -11.07 35.55
N ARG A 308 -20.41 -10.78 35.19
CA ARG A 308 -21.64 -11.33 35.83
C ARG A 308 -21.73 -12.87 35.89
N HIS A 309 -20.97 -13.59 35.09
CA HIS A 309 -20.74 -15.01 35.23
C HIS A 309 -19.23 -15.30 35.20
N PRO A 310 -18.76 -16.36 35.86
CA PRO A 310 -17.34 -16.67 35.93
C PRO A 310 -16.72 -16.85 34.53
N THR A 311 -15.72 -16.04 34.20
CA THR A 311 -14.93 -16.15 32.98
C THR A 311 -13.57 -16.79 33.26
N ASN A 312 -13.18 -16.90 34.55
CA ASN A 312 -11.94 -17.50 34.96
C ASN A 312 -12.10 -19.03 35.20
N PRO A 313 -11.43 -19.87 34.42
CA PRO A 313 -11.48 -21.32 34.57
C PRO A 313 -10.86 -21.85 35.87
N TYR A 314 -10.10 -21.03 36.59
CA TYR A 314 -9.41 -21.38 37.81
C TYR A 314 -10.15 -20.89 39.09
N GLY A 315 -11.36 -20.35 38.94
CA GLY A 315 -12.19 -19.94 40.08
C GLY A 315 -12.69 -21.13 40.89
N ARG A 316 -13.10 -20.84 42.17
CA ARG A 316 -13.61 -21.90 43.08
C ARG A 316 -14.92 -22.54 42.60
N ASP A 317 -15.71 -21.84 41.81
CA ASP A 317 -16.96 -22.37 41.26
C ASP A 317 -16.72 -23.07 39.93
N ASN A 318 -16.56 -24.39 40.00
CA ASN A 318 -16.35 -25.26 38.86
C ASN A 318 -17.60 -25.48 38.02
N SER A 319 -18.79 -25.06 38.48
CA SER A 319 -20.05 -25.30 37.75
C SER A 319 -20.10 -24.60 36.39
N SER A 320 -19.40 -23.46 36.27
CA SER A 320 -19.36 -22.63 35.09
C SER A 320 -18.24 -23.00 34.10
N GLN A 321 -17.26 -23.81 34.53
CA GLN A 321 -16.09 -24.17 33.69
C GLN A 321 -16.50 -24.84 32.37
N LYS A 322 -17.51 -25.68 32.36
CA LYS A 322 -18.06 -26.33 31.18
C LYS A 322 -18.57 -25.34 30.12
N PHE A 323 -19.02 -24.15 30.53
CA PHE A 323 -19.48 -23.10 29.60
C PHE A 323 -18.32 -22.28 29.04
N VAL A 324 -17.22 -22.14 29.77
CA VAL A 324 -16.04 -21.38 29.39
C VAL A 324 -15.06 -22.25 28.61
N LEU A 325 -14.76 -23.45 29.08
CA LEU A 325 -13.75 -24.31 28.47
C LEU A 325 -14.25 -25.09 27.24
N GLY A 326 -15.49 -25.54 27.27
CA GLY A 326 -16.08 -26.32 26.17
C GLY A 326 -16.80 -25.49 25.13
N ARG A 327 -16.94 -24.19 25.29
CA ARG A 327 -17.73 -23.31 24.41
C ARG A 327 -17.10 -21.94 24.25
N SER A 328 -17.26 -21.37 23.08
CA SER A 328 -16.85 -20.01 22.80
C SER A 328 -17.86 -18.99 23.38
N CYS A 329 -17.38 -17.88 23.93
CA CYS A 329 -18.21 -16.77 24.38
C CYS A 329 -19.20 -16.28 23.32
N VAL A 330 -18.78 -16.32 22.04
CA VAL A 330 -19.61 -15.92 20.90
C VAL A 330 -20.78 -16.87 20.59
N ASN A 331 -20.88 -18.02 21.25
CA ASN A 331 -22.08 -18.86 21.14
C ASN A 331 -23.31 -18.18 21.76
N CYS A 332 -23.10 -17.33 22.76
CA CYS A 332 -24.13 -16.53 23.40
C CYS A 332 -24.01 -15.05 23.02
N HIS A 333 -22.78 -14.52 22.95
CA HIS A 333 -22.48 -13.14 22.60
C HIS A 333 -22.13 -13.03 21.10
N ALA A 334 -23.10 -13.31 20.22
CA ALA A 334 -22.85 -13.44 18.80
C ALA A 334 -22.55 -12.10 18.09
N ASN A 335 -23.10 -10.99 18.60
CA ASN A 335 -23.04 -9.69 17.93
C ASN A 335 -21.92 -8.78 18.49
N ILE A 336 -20.75 -9.35 18.77
CA ILE A 336 -19.62 -8.65 19.39
C ILE A 336 -19.06 -7.46 18.58
N HIS A 337 -19.37 -7.35 17.28
CA HIS A 337 -18.96 -6.21 16.46
C HIS A 337 -19.87 -5.00 16.64
N GLY A 338 -21.03 -5.18 17.26
CA GLY A 338 -22.07 -4.20 17.48
C GLY A 338 -23.45 -4.79 17.25
N SER A 339 -24.46 -4.25 17.89
CA SER A 339 -25.83 -4.74 17.84
C SER A 339 -26.85 -3.61 17.83
N ASN A 340 -27.93 -3.81 17.11
CA ASN A 340 -29.15 -3.00 17.15
C ASN A 340 -30.28 -3.73 17.92
N HIS A 341 -29.98 -4.89 18.52
CA HIS A 341 -30.96 -5.67 19.25
C HIS A 341 -31.23 -5.07 20.63
N PRO A 342 -32.49 -5.12 21.10
CA PRO A 342 -32.87 -4.58 22.42
C PRO A 342 -32.15 -5.24 23.61
N GLY A 343 -31.49 -6.39 23.42
CA GLY A 343 -30.63 -7.04 24.43
C GLY A 343 -29.44 -6.20 24.91
N GLY A 344 -29.18 -5.08 24.27
CA GLY A 344 -28.21 -4.10 24.74
C GLY A 344 -26.76 -4.55 24.64
N HIS A 345 -25.94 -4.07 25.58
CA HIS A 345 -24.49 -4.32 25.64
C HIS A 345 -24.10 -5.78 25.91
N ALA A 346 -25.04 -6.68 26.12
CA ALA A 346 -24.74 -8.09 26.22
C ALA A 346 -24.35 -8.71 24.86
N PHE A 347 -24.62 -8.02 23.75
CA PHE A 347 -24.33 -8.49 22.37
C PHE A 347 -24.85 -9.91 22.09
N THR A 348 -25.89 -10.33 22.79
CA THR A 348 -26.63 -11.55 22.50
C THR A 348 -27.47 -11.34 21.24
N ARG A 349 -28.09 -12.40 20.76
CA ARG A 349 -28.91 -12.35 19.52
C ARG A 349 -29.90 -11.21 19.52
#